data_87c54f6eadafb92c5608aac6ff099cf7
#
_entry.id   87c54f6eadafb92c5608aac6ff099cf7
#
_cell.length_a   1.000
_cell.length_b   1.000
_cell.length_c   1.000
_cell.angle_alpha   90.00
_cell.angle_beta   90.00
_cell.angle_gamma   90.00
#
_symmetry.space_group_name_H-M   'P 1'
#
loop_
_entity.id
_entity.type
_entity.pdbx_description
1 polymer ?
#
loop_
_entity_poly.entity_id
_entity_poly.type
_entity_poly.pdbx_seq_one_letter_code
_entity_poly.pdbx_strand_id
1 'polypeptide(L)'
;MKRWLRFTAAVLAAAFLFALTGCGSSTNSASFTWFVDSIPANLDPQVASGASDVIACENLYGTLVRKDPDGELVPGLCEKWTVSSDGLTYTFTLKDGLTYAAAKGAATEYDITAEDFVFAFRRIFHAETSSPYAVEFSAIQNSAAVLAGLADESSLGVSANGPLTLVFRLSERDDNFLAKLAMPGAAPCDEAFFESTRGTYGLTAKTTLASGSFYLYNWTANGLFLRRTVESPLVGSLRLVQDTSGSGKSAAQLIADGKCSAALDESGEATSLQTVSYSDTTWALLFNAAEGSVFQNQQLRQALAGIARENADVPSSGLYAAAKGLVPEGLTVDGLDYRETAGNPLPTIPEPKALYLAARQGMATSDFSGVTLLLPKNAGLGELADQINSAWQKDCSLFFSVEEV
;
A
#
# COMPACT_ATOMS: atom_id res chain seq x y z
N MET A 1 50.58 -51.74 24.23
CA MET A 1 49.14 -51.41 24.15
C MET A 1 48.74 -50.09 24.83
N LYS A 2 49.13 -49.82 26.06
CA LYS A 2 48.68 -48.58 26.78
C LYS A 2 49.19 -47.23 26.19
N ARG A 3 50.29 -47.23 25.43
CA ARG A 3 50.82 -46.00 24.77
C ARG A 3 50.07 -45.64 23.50
N TRP A 4 49.63 -46.63 22.73
CA TRP A 4 48.86 -46.43 21.52
C TRP A 4 47.45 -45.95 21.78
N LEU A 5 46.77 -46.43 22.84
CA LEU A 5 45.48 -45.95 23.25
C LEU A 5 45.46 -44.48 23.73
N ARG A 6 46.60 -44.02 24.27
CA ARG A 6 46.75 -42.59 24.65
C ARG A 6 46.96 -41.67 23.47
N PHE A 7 47.64 -42.19 22.42
CA PHE A 7 47.82 -41.42 21.16
C PHE A 7 46.51 -41.33 20.35
N THR A 8 45.75 -42.40 20.27
CA THR A 8 44.43 -42.40 19.61
C THR A 8 43.39 -41.55 20.33
N ALA A 9 43.40 -41.53 21.67
CA ALA A 9 42.52 -40.66 22.45
C ALA A 9 42.89 -39.17 22.33
N ALA A 10 44.18 -38.83 22.23
CA ALA A 10 44.66 -37.48 22.03
C ALA A 10 44.36 -36.95 20.61
N VAL A 11 44.44 -37.80 19.58
CA VAL A 11 44.08 -37.44 18.20
C VAL A 11 42.57 -37.27 18.03
N LEU A 12 41.75 -38.12 18.69
CA LEU A 12 40.29 -37.96 18.70
C LEU A 12 39.85 -36.72 19.48
N ALA A 13 40.48 -36.39 20.62
CA ALA A 13 40.21 -35.16 21.36
C ALA A 13 40.63 -33.91 20.59
N ALA A 14 41.74 -33.93 19.85
CA ALA A 14 42.14 -32.82 18.97
C ALA A 14 41.19 -32.66 17.76
N ALA A 15 40.70 -33.77 17.18
CA ALA A 15 39.73 -33.71 16.09
C ALA A 15 38.35 -33.18 16.60
N PHE A 16 37.97 -33.48 17.86
CA PHE A 16 36.76 -32.91 18.47
C PHE A 16 36.91 -31.42 18.78
N LEU A 17 38.09 -30.94 19.15
CA LEU A 17 38.39 -29.55 19.40
C LEU A 17 38.42 -28.71 18.08
N PHE A 18 38.86 -29.29 16.95
CA PHE A 18 38.80 -28.68 15.63
C PHE A 18 37.37 -28.66 15.05
N ALA A 19 36.49 -29.58 15.44
CA ALA A 19 35.08 -29.57 15.06
C ALA A 19 34.26 -28.51 15.83
N LEU A 20 34.76 -27.98 16.96
CA LEU A 20 34.10 -26.92 17.73
C LEU A 20 34.56 -25.53 17.36
N THR A 21 35.60 -25.37 16.57
CA THR A 21 36.06 -24.06 16.07
C THR A 21 35.57 -23.74 14.64
N GLY A 22 34.77 -24.62 14.05
CA GLY A 22 34.18 -24.47 12.72
C GLY A 22 32.82 -23.79 12.67
N CYS A 23 32.29 -23.31 13.80
CA CYS A 23 31.19 -22.34 13.79
C CYS A 23 31.77 -20.93 13.58
N GLY A 24 32.21 -20.65 12.37
CA GLY A 24 32.09 -19.30 11.86
C GLY A 24 30.61 -18.95 12.01
N SER A 25 30.30 -17.95 12.84
CA SER A 25 29.00 -17.32 12.88
C SER A 25 28.72 -16.72 11.51
N SER A 26 28.27 -17.56 10.55
CA SER A 26 27.40 -17.04 9.52
C SER A 26 26.19 -16.55 10.32
N THR A 27 26.06 -15.25 10.49
CA THR A 27 24.80 -14.63 10.81
C THR A 27 23.88 -15.04 9.67
N ASN A 28 23.20 -16.18 9.82
CA ASN A 28 22.12 -16.61 8.94
C ASN A 28 20.97 -15.64 9.21
N SER A 29 21.08 -14.45 8.61
CA SER A 29 19.97 -13.52 8.57
C SER A 29 18.80 -14.23 7.91
N ALA A 30 17.66 -14.27 8.59
CA ALA A 30 16.47 -14.94 8.11
C ALA A 30 16.04 -14.39 6.74
N SER A 31 15.60 -15.27 5.85
CA SER A 31 14.92 -14.88 4.63
C SER A 31 13.42 -14.83 4.90
N PHE A 32 12.80 -13.71 4.61
CA PHE A 32 11.35 -13.56 4.69
C PHE A 32 10.77 -13.67 3.28
N THR A 33 9.82 -14.58 3.09
CA THR A 33 9.13 -14.78 1.82
C THR A 33 7.67 -14.39 1.99
N TRP A 34 7.21 -13.43 1.19
CA TRP A 34 5.84 -12.97 1.15
C TRP A 34 5.19 -13.36 -0.18
N PHE A 35 4.08 -14.04 -0.12
CA PHE A 35 3.26 -14.27 -1.31
C PHE A 35 2.40 -13.04 -1.58
N VAL A 36 2.54 -12.52 -2.78
CA VAL A 36 1.82 -11.36 -3.30
C VAL A 36 0.94 -11.78 -4.49
N ASP A 37 -0.14 -11.04 -4.72
CA ASP A 37 -1.10 -11.35 -5.79
C ASP A 37 -0.48 -11.19 -7.18
N SER A 38 0.39 -10.22 -7.34
CA SER A 38 1.14 -9.96 -8.57
C SER A 38 2.59 -9.61 -8.25
N ILE A 39 3.50 -9.97 -9.14
CA ILE A 39 4.89 -9.52 -9.02
C ILE A 39 4.94 -8.01 -9.29
N PRO A 40 5.63 -7.22 -8.44
CA PRO A 40 5.79 -5.79 -8.66
C PRO A 40 6.26 -5.48 -10.09
N ALA A 41 5.56 -4.57 -10.75
CA ALA A 41 5.81 -4.19 -12.13
C ALA A 41 6.44 -2.80 -12.27
N ASN A 42 6.24 -1.94 -11.27
CA ASN A 42 6.79 -0.59 -11.23
C ASN A 42 7.35 -0.26 -9.85
N LEU A 43 8.64 0.01 -9.79
CA LEU A 43 9.35 0.38 -8.57
C LEU A 43 9.71 1.87 -8.54
N ASP A 44 9.06 2.71 -9.35
CA ASP A 44 9.14 4.17 -9.20
C ASP A 44 8.25 4.62 -8.05
N PRO A 45 8.82 5.08 -6.92
CA PRO A 45 8.03 5.35 -5.71
C PRO A 45 7.05 6.52 -5.89
N GLN A 46 7.27 7.45 -6.83
CA GLN A 46 6.36 8.56 -7.08
C GLN A 46 5.12 8.18 -7.90
N VAL A 47 5.09 6.99 -8.53
CA VAL A 47 3.95 6.53 -9.35
C VAL A 47 3.42 5.16 -8.96
N ALA A 48 4.12 4.42 -8.11
CA ALA A 48 3.70 3.11 -7.64
C ALA A 48 2.36 3.21 -6.89
N SER A 49 1.36 2.45 -7.34
CA SER A 49 0.00 2.45 -6.77
C SER A 49 -0.57 1.04 -6.55
N GLY A 50 -0.04 0.03 -7.23
CA GLY A 50 -0.40 -1.37 -7.00
C GLY A 50 0.07 -1.86 -5.64
N ALA A 51 -0.73 -2.67 -4.92
CA ALA A 51 -0.38 -3.13 -3.57
C ALA A 51 1.01 -3.78 -3.50
N SER A 52 1.35 -4.65 -4.45
CA SER A 52 2.67 -5.30 -4.50
C SER A 52 3.81 -4.33 -4.83
N ASP A 53 3.55 -3.32 -5.69
CA ASP A 53 4.52 -2.27 -6.02
C ASP A 53 4.81 -1.41 -4.78
N VAL A 54 3.76 -1.01 -4.05
CA VAL A 54 3.86 -0.23 -2.80
C VAL A 54 4.65 -1.01 -1.75
N ILE A 55 4.33 -2.30 -1.50
CA ILE A 55 5.08 -3.17 -0.58
C ILE A 55 6.57 -3.21 -0.96
N ALA A 56 6.89 -3.34 -2.25
CA ALA A 56 8.27 -3.33 -2.70
C ALA A 56 8.95 -1.98 -2.46
N CYS A 57 8.26 -0.89 -2.79
CA CYS A 57 8.76 0.48 -2.59
C CYS A 57 9.00 0.81 -1.12
N GLU A 58 8.12 0.43 -0.20
CA GLU A 58 8.30 0.62 1.26
C GLU A 58 9.56 -0.04 1.81
N ASN A 59 10.02 -1.11 1.18
CA ASN A 59 11.25 -1.80 1.58
C ASN A 59 12.50 -1.28 0.87
N LEU A 60 12.36 -0.82 -0.38
CA LEU A 60 13.48 -0.31 -1.19
C LEU A 60 13.84 1.14 -0.85
N TYR A 61 12.86 1.95 -0.47
CA TYR A 61 13.07 3.39 -0.31
C TYR A 61 12.95 3.83 1.14
N GLY A 62 13.89 4.64 1.56
CA GLY A 62 13.80 5.38 2.79
C GLY A 62 13.07 6.69 2.57
N THR A 63 12.37 7.14 3.61
CA THR A 63 11.63 8.39 3.65
C THR A 63 12.17 9.28 4.77
N LEU A 64 11.79 10.56 4.82
CA LEU A 64 12.24 11.50 5.87
C LEU A 64 11.94 10.99 7.26
N VAL A 65 10.73 10.52 7.45
CA VAL A 65 10.24 9.90 8.68
C VAL A 65 9.69 8.52 8.38
N ARG A 66 9.60 7.66 9.35
CA ARG A 66 9.00 6.33 9.23
C ARG A 66 8.13 6.03 10.45
N LYS A 67 7.21 5.11 10.31
CA LYS A 67 6.48 4.54 11.46
C LYS A 67 7.31 3.41 12.09
N ASP A 68 7.36 3.39 13.41
CA ASP A 68 7.89 2.25 14.14
C ASP A 68 6.82 1.14 14.31
N PRO A 69 7.12 0.01 14.98
CA PRO A 69 6.14 -1.06 15.19
C PRO A 69 4.92 -0.66 16.01
N ASP A 70 5.02 0.39 16.81
CA ASP A 70 3.92 0.92 17.63
C ASP A 70 3.09 1.96 16.86
N GLY A 71 3.48 2.28 15.61
CA GLY A 71 2.83 3.26 14.74
C GLY A 71 3.29 4.70 14.93
N GLU A 72 4.24 4.93 15.86
CA GLU A 72 4.76 6.27 16.14
C GLU A 72 5.72 6.75 15.05
N LEU A 73 5.69 8.05 14.78
CA LEU A 73 6.58 8.67 13.81
C LEU A 73 7.97 8.87 14.39
N VAL A 74 8.95 8.26 13.77
CA VAL A 74 10.36 8.33 14.15
C VAL A 74 11.23 8.77 12.96
N PRO A 75 12.44 9.32 13.19
CA PRO A 75 13.34 9.69 12.11
C PRO A 75 13.66 8.53 11.16
N GLY A 76 13.50 8.77 9.85
CA GLY A 76 13.92 7.90 8.77
C GLY A 76 15.29 8.32 8.22
N LEU A 77 15.30 8.95 7.05
CA LEU A 77 16.49 9.55 6.45
C LEU A 77 16.84 10.91 7.08
N CYS A 78 15.90 11.59 7.73
CA CYS A 78 16.25 12.76 8.55
C CYS A 78 16.85 12.35 9.90
N GLU A 79 17.67 13.21 10.47
CA GLU A 79 18.12 13.15 11.86
C GLU A 79 17.05 13.74 12.79
N LYS A 80 16.47 14.86 12.39
CA LYS A 80 15.47 15.60 13.15
C LYS A 80 14.64 16.50 12.23
N TRP A 81 13.52 17.00 12.78
CA TRP A 81 12.71 18.02 12.14
C TRP A 81 12.18 19.02 13.16
N THR A 82 11.75 20.17 12.64
CA THR A 82 11.03 21.22 13.39
C THR A 82 9.82 21.67 12.61
N VAL A 83 8.79 22.08 13.33
CA VAL A 83 7.56 22.65 12.74
C VAL A 83 7.38 24.05 13.30
N SER A 84 7.05 25.02 12.44
CA SER A 84 6.73 26.39 12.87
C SER A 84 5.47 26.42 13.73
N SER A 85 5.32 27.47 14.54
CA SER A 85 4.19 27.61 15.48
C SER A 85 2.82 27.67 14.79
N ASP A 86 2.79 28.10 13.51
CA ASP A 86 1.58 28.14 12.70
C ASP A 86 1.28 26.81 11.98
N GLY A 87 2.19 25.82 12.08
CA GLY A 87 2.05 24.52 11.43
C GLY A 87 2.26 24.54 9.92
N LEU A 88 2.77 25.65 9.34
CA LEU A 88 2.89 25.82 7.90
C LEU A 88 4.30 25.59 7.34
N THR A 89 5.32 25.56 8.20
CA THR A 89 6.70 25.34 7.75
C THR A 89 7.33 24.17 8.50
N TYR A 90 7.81 23.20 7.74
CA TYR A 90 8.51 22.01 8.22
C TYR A 90 9.95 22.07 7.75
N THR A 91 10.90 21.96 8.67
CA THR A 91 12.34 21.95 8.34
C THR A 91 12.95 20.66 8.83
N PHE A 92 13.55 19.92 7.91
CA PHE A 92 14.22 18.64 8.17
C PHE A 92 15.73 18.81 8.04
N THR A 93 16.47 18.21 8.96
CA THR A 93 17.91 18.02 8.84
C THR A 93 18.14 16.55 8.46
N LEU A 94 18.73 16.29 7.29
CA LEU A 94 19.06 14.93 6.86
C LEU A 94 20.24 14.39 7.65
N LYS A 95 20.34 13.05 7.74
CA LYS A 95 21.54 12.38 8.22
C LYS A 95 22.68 12.62 7.22
N ASP A 96 23.90 12.72 7.72
CA ASP A 96 25.08 12.88 6.88
C ASP A 96 25.53 11.53 6.28
N GLY A 97 26.14 11.57 5.09
CA GLY A 97 26.71 10.40 4.44
C GLY A 97 25.71 9.37 3.93
N LEU A 98 24.46 9.78 3.69
CA LEU A 98 23.47 8.91 3.04
C LEU A 98 23.80 8.70 1.58
N THR A 99 23.73 7.45 1.11
CA THR A 99 23.99 7.06 -0.28
C THR A 99 22.90 6.14 -0.79
N TYR A 100 22.65 6.17 -2.10
CA TYR A 100 21.82 5.17 -2.75
C TYR A 100 22.56 3.85 -2.89
N ALA A 101 21.78 2.78 -3.04
CA ALA A 101 22.28 1.44 -3.36
C ALA A 101 21.74 1.00 -4.73
N ALA A 102 22.64 0.61 -5.62
CA ALA A 102 22.27 0.05 -6.91
C ALA A 102 21.88 -1.43 -6.79
N ALA A 103 21.34 -1.98 -7.87
CA ALA A 103 21.00 -3.39 -7.94
C ALA A 103 22.22 -4.27 -7.60
N LYS A 104 21.95 -5.38 -6.90
CA LYS A 104 22.97 -6.33 -6.39
C LYS A 104 23.91 -5.73 -5.32
N GLY A 105 23.58 -4.56 -4.77
CA GLY A 105 24.38 -3.88 -3.76
C GLY A 105 25.67 -3.29 -4.31
N ALA A 106 25.71 -2.95 -5.59
CA ALA A 106 26.83 -2.23 -6.16
C ALA A 106 26.90 -0.82 -5.55
N ALA A 107 28.11 -0.35 -5.25
CA ALA A 107 28.33 1.01 -4.83
C ALA A 107 27.90 1.99 -5.94
N THR A 108 27.39 3.13 -5.55
CA THR A 108 27.01 4.21 -6.46
C THR A 108 27.78 5.48 -6.11
N GLU A 109 27.83 6.42 -7.05
CA GLU A 109 28.36 7.76 -6.84
C GLU A 109 27.27 8.75 -6.40
N TYR A 110 26.04 8.25 -6.20
CA TYR A 110 24.89 9.08 -5.87
C TYR A 110 24.69 9.17 -4.36
N ASP A 111 24.90 10.36 -3.83
CA ASP A 111 24.60 10.70 -2.45
C ASP A 111 23.14 11.12 -2.32
N ILE A 112 22.50 10.85 -1.18
CA ILE A 112 21.15 11.31 -0.91
C ILE A 112 21.21 12.67 -0.26
N THR A 113 20.66 13.67 -0.95
CA THR A 113 20.66 15.07 -0.53
C THR A 113 19.25 15.65 -0.41
N ALA A 114 19.11 16.86 0.10
CA ALA A 114 17.85 17.56 0.16
C ALA A 114 17.28 17.89 -1.24
N GLU A 115 18.15 18.06 -2.25
CA GLU A 115 17.72 18.31 -3.64
C GLU A 115 16.99 17.11 -4.25
N ASP A 116 17.33 15.88 -3.84
CA ASP A 116 16.65 14.67 -4.34
C ASP A 116 15.20 14.62 -3.88
N PHE A 117 14.91 15.14 -2.69
CA PHE A 117 13.55 15.30 -2.22
C PHE A 117 12.83 16.42 -2.97
N VAL A 118 13.50 17.55 -3.24
CA VAL A 118 12.93 18.64 -4.04
C VAL A 118 12.55 18.11 -5.42
N PHE A 119 13.44 17.37 -6.07
CA PHE A 119 13.18 16.76 -7.36
C PHE A 119 12.03 15.75 -7.31
N ALA A 120 12.01 14.86 -6.32
CA ALA A 120 10.92 13.90 -6.13
C ALA A 120 9.55 14.58 -6.01
N PHE A 121 9.46 15.66 -5.23
CA PHE A 121 8.20 16.41 -5.10
C PHE A 121 7.83 17.19 -6.35
N ARG A 122 8.78 17.73 -7.10
CA ARG A 122 8.52 18.31 -8.43
C ARG A 122 7.94 17.25 -9.36
N ARG A 123 8.49 16.04 -9.39
CA ARG A 123 7.93 14.92 -10.17
C ARG A 123 6.49 14.58 -9.77
N ILE A 124 6.16 14.58 -8.47
CA ILE A 124 4.78 14.32 -7.99
C ILE A 124 3.80 15.32 -8.61
N PHE A 125 4.18 16.60 -8.71
CA PHE A 125 3.31 17.66 -9.23
C PHE A 125 3.53 17.97 -10.71
N HIS A 126 4.41 17.25 -11.40
CA HIS A 126 4.51 17.33 -12.84
C HIS A 126 3.34 16.59 -13.49
N ALA A 127 2.56 17.27 -14.32
CA ALA A 127 1.30 16.73 -14.86
C ALA A 127 1.47 15.40 -15.60
N GLU A 128 2.56 15.24 -16.36
CA GLU A 128 2.82 14.02 -17.11
C GLU A 128 3.18 12.81 -16.24
N THR A 129 3.64 13.03 -15.00
CA THR A 129 3.92 11.95 -14.05
C THR A 129 2.64 11.24 -13.62
N SER A 130 1.50 11.94 -13.57
CA SER A 130 0.21 11.40 -13.12
C SER A 130 0.33 10.67 -11.76
N SER A 131 1.07 11.27 -10.84
CA SER A 131 1.36 10.68 -9.53
C SER A 131 0.10 10.52 -8.70
N PRO A 132 -0.17 9.33 -8.12
CA PRO A 132 -1.29 9.14 -7.19
C PRO A 132 -1.11 9.93 -5.89
N TYR A 133 0.12 10.36 -5.59
CA TYR A 133 0.45 11.08 -4.35
C TYR A 133 0.21 12.59 -4.45
N ALA A 134 -0.13 13.15 -5.62
CA ALA A 134 -0.39 14.58 -5.76
C ALA A 134 -1.55 15.06 -4.88
N VAL A 135 -2.57 14.23 -4.68
CA VAL A 135 -3.71 14.53 -3.79
C VAL A 135 -3.27 14.53 -2.33
N GLU A 136 -2.43 13.58 -1.94
CA GLU A 136 -1.95 13.44 -0.57
C GLU A 136 -1.15 14.66 -0.10
N PHE A 137 -0.35 15.23 -0.99
CA PHE A 137 0.52 16.36 -0.71
C PHE A 137 -0.05 17.70 -1.19
N SER A 138 -1.35 17.79 -1.45
CA SER A 138 -2.03 18.98 -1.99
C SER A 138 -1.92 20.23 -1.09
N ALA A 139 -1.66 20.08 0.22
CA ALA A 139 -1.42 21.18 1.14
C ALA A 139 -0.09 21.93 0.87
N ILE A 140 0.85 21.36 0.11
CA ILE A 140 2.11 22.04 -0.24
C ILE A 140 1.80 23.30 -1.05
N GLN A 141 2.43 24.42 -0.68
CA GLN A 141 2.26 25.71 -1.34
C GLN A 141 2.48 25.60 -2.85
N ASN A 142 1.59 26.20 -3.64
CA ASN A 142 1.58 26.19 -5.10
C ASN A 142 1.35 24.82 -5.79
N SER A 143 1.11 23.75 -5.04
CA SER A 143 0.90 22.39 -5.56
C SER A 143 -0.15 22.33 -6.69
N ALA A 144 -1.34 22.92 -6.47
CA ALA A 144 -2.42 22.92 -7.45
C ALA A 144 -2.07 23.71 -8.71
N ALA A 145 -1.38 24.86 -8.56
CA ALA A 145 -0.99 25.70 -9.70
C ALA A 145 0.10 25.03 -10.55
N VAL A 146 1.07 24.37 -9.91
CA VAL A 146 2.13 23.60 -10.58
C VAL A 146 1.51 22.42 -11.31
N LEU A 147 0.68 21.62 -10.66
CA LEU A 147 0.02 20.44 -11.25
C LEU A 147 -0.85 20.83 -12.47
N ALA A 148 -1.48 22.00 -12.43
CA ALA A 148 -2.27 22.53 -13.54
C ALA A 148 -1.42 23.22 -14.66
N GLY A 149 -0.09 23.26 -14.52
CA GLY A 149 0.80 23.96 -15.44
C GLY A 149 0.63 25.49 -15.44
N LEU A 150 0.05 26.05 -14.39
CA LEU A 150 -0.18 27.50 -14.23
C LEU A 150 0.96 28.20 -13.47
N ALA A 151 1.87 27.45 -12.87
CA ALA A 151 3.05 27.94 -12.18
C ALA A 151 4.25 27.04 -12.47
N ASP A 152 5.45 27.64 -12.40
CA ASP A 152 6.70 26.90 -12.56
C ASP A 152 6.96 25.97 -11.37
N GLU A 153 7.55 24.80 -11.61
CA GLU A 153 7.87 23.80 -10.58
C GLU A 153 8.79 24.33 -9.48
N SER A 154 9.65 25.31 -9.81
CA SER A 154 10.51 25.97 -8.83
C SER A 154 9.75 26.80 -7.80
N SER A 155 8.47 27.11 -8.07
CA SER A 155 7.58 27.81 -7.16
C SER A 155 6.92 26.91 -6.12
N LEU A 156 7.06 25.57 -6.24
CA LEU A 156 6.52 24.61 -5.31
C LEU A 156 7.09 24.87 -3.90
N GLY A 157 6.26 24.75 -2.87
CA GLY A 157 6.65 24.97 -1.49
C GLY A 157 7.62 23.92 -0.92
N VAL A 158 8.57 23.44 -1.73
CA VAL A 158 9.63 22.52 -1.34
C VAL A 158 10.98 23.07 -1.75
N SER A 159 11.94 23.19 -0.84
CA SER A 159 13.25 23.76 -1.16
C SER A 159 14.35 23.17 -0.31
N ALA A 160 15.56 23.09 -0.86
CA ALA A 160 16.77 22.71 -0.14
C ALA A 160 17.58 23.96 0.25
N ASN A 161 18.09 23.98 1.49
CA ASN A 161 19.04 24.97 1.96
C ASN A 161 20.40 24.29 2.22
N GLY A 162 21.11 24.00 1.12
CA GLY A 162 22.29 23.13 1.13
C GLY A 162 21.91 21.65 1.17
N PRO A 163 22.91 20.75 1.18
CA PRO A 163 22.70 19.33 0.91
C PRO A 163 21.89 18.60 2.01
N LEU A 164 21.87 19.12 3.24
CA LEU A 164 21.28 18.41 4.38
C LEU A 164 20.04 19.08 4.97
N THR A 165 19.58 20.20 4.41
CA THR A 165 18.42 20.91 4.96
C THR A 165 17.31 21.01 3.95
N LEU A 166 16.18 20.37 4.23
CA LEU A 166 14.97 20.38 3.41
C LEU A 166 13.87 21.17 4.12
N VAL A 167 13.17 22.02 3.37
CA VAL A 167 12.09 22.85 3.90
C VAL A 167 10.84 22.64 3.07
N PHE A 168 9.72 22.35 3.74
CA PHE A 168 8.38 22.37 3.17
C PHE A 168 7.62 23.60 3.68
N ARG A 169 6.88 24.22 2.78
CA ARG A 169 5.91 25.28 3.10
C ARG A 169 4.54 24.85 2.62
N LEU A 170 3.57 24.89 3.52
CA LEU A 170 2.19 24.55 3.24
C LEU A 170 1.37 25.82 3.00
N SER A 171 0.34 25.72 2.16
CA SER A 171 -0.68 26.77 1.98
C SER A 171 -1.74 26.76 3.09
N GLU A 172 -1.95 25.61 3.68
CA GLU A 172 -2.86 25.38 4.78
C GLU A 172 -2.30 24.33 5.75
N ARG A 173 -2.77 24.33 6.99
CA ARG A 173 -2.34 23.35 7.98
C ARG A 173 -2.86 21.95 7.60
N ASP A 174 -1.98 20.98 7.64
CA ASP A 174 -2.29 19.56 7.48
C ASP A 174 -1.69 18.79 8.67
N ASP A 175 -2.53 18.38 9.60
CA ASP A 175 -2.09 17.68 10.82
C ASP A 175 -1.53 16.28 10.51
N ASN A 176 -1.83 15.72 9.34
CA ASN A 176 -1.30 14.45 8.87
C ASN A 176 -0.06 14.57 7.97
N PHE A 177 0.43 15.79 7.71
CA PHE A 177 1.54 16.00 6.77
C PHE A 177 2.78 15.17 7.09
N LEU A 178 3.19 15.10 8.37
CA LEU A 178 4.33 14.27 8.80
C LEU A 178 4.08 12.78 8.54
N ALA A 179 2.87 12.29 8.78
CA ALA A 179 2.53 10.90 8.54
C ALA A 179 2.54 10.55 7.03
N LYS A 180 2.11 11.48 6.19
CA LYS A 180 2.17 11.36 4.73
C LYS A 180 3.61 11.31 4.21
N LEU A 181 4.55 12.01 4.85
CA LEU A 181 5.98 11.94 4.52
C LEU A 181 6.64 10.58 4.83
N ALA A 182 5.93 9.64 5.47
CA ALA A 182 6.35 8.26 5.61
C ALA A 182 5.90 7.36 4.44
N MET A 183 5.06 7.86 3.52
CA MET A 183 4.63 7.11 2.33
C MET A 183 5.77 6.96 1.32
N PRO A 184 5.81 5.87 0.53
CA PRO A 184 6.86 5.66 -0.49
C PRO A 184 6.99 6.81 -1.49
N GLY A 185 5.89 7.46 -1.86
CA GLY A 185 5.90 8.61 -2.76
C GLY A 185 6.76 9.79 -2.30
N ALA A 186 6.99 9.91 -0.98
CA ALA A 186 7.86 10.94 -0.41
C ALA A 186 9.36 10.54 -0.38
N ALA A 187 9.74 9.42 -0.98
CA ALA A 187 11.13 9.00 -1.07
C ALA A 187 11.95 9.91 -2.00
N PRO A 188 13.26 10.07 -1.74
CA PRO A 188 14.12 10.89 -2.60
C PRO A 188 14.34 10.23 -3.96
N CYS A 189 14.59 11.05 -4.98
CA CYS A 189 14.90 10.64 -6.34
C CYS A 189 16.09 11.46 -6.86
N ASP A 190 17.21 10.82 -7.16
CA ASP A 190 18.35 11.50 -7.78
C ASP A 190 18.01 11.90 -9.21
N GLU A 191 18.08 13.19 -9.52
CA GLU A 191 17.70 13.77 -10.81
C GLU A 191 18.62 13.25 -11.93
N ALA A 192 19.93 13.21 -11.71
CA ALA A 192 20.88 12.78 -12.74
C ALA A 192 20.69 11.30 -13.09
N PHE A 193 20.47 10.46 -12.08
CA PHE A 193 20.16 9.06 -12.33
C PHE A 193 18.83 8.91 -13.05
N PHE A 194 17.78 9.61 -12.58
CA PHE A 194 16.46 9.58 -13.22
C PHE A 194 16.53 9.92 -14.71
N GLU A 195 17.19 11.00 -15.07
CA GLU A 195 17.38 11.42 -16.46
C GLU A 195 18.17 10.39 -17.26
N SER A 196 19.18 9.77 -16.66
CA SER A 196 20.01 8.73 -17.30
C SER A 196 19.18 7.52 -17.72
N THR A 197 18.07 7.25 -17.05
CA THR A 197 17.17 6.09 -17.32
C THR A 197 16.30 6.29 -18.56
N ARG A 198 16.19 7.51 -19.10
CA ARG A 198 15.43 7.82 -20.30
C ARG A 198 13.98 7.30 -20.27
N GLY A 199 13.28 7.56 -19.19
CA GLY A 199 11.88 7.17 -19.01
C GLY A 199 11.65 5.72 -18.56
N THR A 200 12.70 5.00 -18.14
CA THR A 200 12.58 3.62 -17.62
C THR A 200 12.89 3.52 -16.13
N TYR A 201 12.88 4.64 -15.40
CA TYR A 201 13.09 4.66 -13.96
C TYR A 201 12.10 3.73 -13.24
N GLY A 202 12.60 2.87 -12.37
CA GLY A 202 11.78 1.93 -11.62
C GLY A 202 11.21 0.75 -12.43
N LEU A 203 11.50 0.62 -13.74
CA LEU A 203 10.95 -0.45 -14.59
C LEU A 203 11.89 -1.64 -14.76
N THR A 204 13.15 -1.51 -14.38
CA THR A 204 14.14 -2.59 -14.43
C THR A 204 15.11 -2.51 -13.26
N ALA A 205 15.78 -3.61 -12.95
CA ALA A 205 16.78 -3.62 -11.90
C ALA A 205 17.96 -2.63 -12.13
N LYS A 206 18.26 -2.30 -13.39
CA LYS A 206 19.32 -1.36 -13.74
C LYS A 206 18.91 0.10 -13.61
N THR A 207 17.60 0.35 -13.63
CA THR A 207 17.02 1.69 -13.59
C THR A 207 16.32 1.95 -12.25
N THR A 208 16.76 1.23 -11.20
CA THR A 208 16.25 1.36 -9.82
C THR A 208 17.44 1.62 -8.89
N LEU A 209 17.37 2.71 -8.12
CA LEU A 209 18.25 3.00 -6.99
C LEU A 209 17.44 2.90 -5.70
N ALA A 210 17.95 2.17 -4.73
CA ALA A 210 17.34 2.06 -3.43
C ALA A 210 17.93 3.07 -2.43
N SER A 211 17.10 3.73 -1.64
CA SER A 211 17.51 4.64 -0.57
C SER A 211 17.19 4.09 0.84
N GLY A 212 16.59 2.88 0.90
CA GLY A 212 16.08 2.29 2.13
C GLY A 212 16.95 1.19 2.73
N SER A 213 16.30 0.39 3.58
CA SER A 213 16.96 -0.70 4.31
C SER A 213 17.30 -1.90 3.46
N PHE A 214 16.71 -2.01 2.29
CA PHE A 214 16.97 -3.08 1.34
C PHE A 214 17.37 -2.51 -0.02
N TYR A 215 18.14 -3.28 -0.76
CA TYR A 215 18.44 -3.03 -2.17
C TYR A 215 17.89 -4.16 -3.05
N LEU A 216 17.65 -3.86 -4.30
CA LEU A 216 17.18 -4.82 -5.29
C LEU A 216 18.29 -5.79 -5.66
N TYR A 217 18.16 -7.05 -5.23
CA TYR A 217 19.13 -8.08 -5.57
C TYR A 217 18.83 -8.73 -6.92
N ASN A 218 17.57 -9.10 -7.16
CA ASN A 218 17.11 -9.70 -8.41
C ASN A 218 15.62 -9.43 -8.65
N TRP A 219 15.26 -9.30 -9.92
CA TRP A 219 13.90 -9.07 -10.35
C TRP A 219 13.60 -9.90 -11.59
N THR A 220 12.65 -10.81 -11.49
CA THR A 220 12.27 -11.76 -12.53
C THR A 220 10.76 -11.84 -12.65
N ALA A 221 10.24 -12.50 -13.68
CA ALA A 221 8.82 -12.77 -13.81
C ALA A 221 8.23 -13.60 -12.66
N ASN A 222 9.07 -14.28 -11.86
CA ASN A 222 8.61 -15.16 -10.76
C ASN A 222 8.79 -14.53 -9.38
N GLY A 223 9.36 -13.33 -9.27
CA GLY A 223 9.54 -12.68 -7.99
C GLY A 223 10.55 -11.54 -7.98
N LEU A 224 10.43 -10.76 -6.93
CA LEU A 224 11.32 -9.68 -6.54
C LEU A 224 12.12 -10.12 -5.32
N PHE A 225 13.43 -9.99 -5.38
CA PHE A 225 14.35 -10.42 -4.34
C PHE A 225 15.13 -9.22 -3.83
N LEU A 226 14.98 -8.91 -2.56
CA LEU A 226 15.63 -7.79 -1.88
C LEU A 226 16.63 -8.32 -0.87
N ARG A 227 17.74 -7.62 -0.69
CA ARG A 227 18.70 -7.86 0.38
C ARG A 227 18.92 -6.62 1.19
N ARG A 228 19.20 -6.80 2.46
CA ARG A 228 19.44 -5.70 3.37
C ARG A 228 20.75 -5.00 3.05
N THR A 229 20.75 -3.66 3.13
CA THR A 229 21.93 -2.81 2.89
C THR A 229 22.95 -2.93 4.02
N VAL A 230 22.49 -3.23 5.25
CA VAL A 230 23.31 -3.39 6.45
C VAL A 230 23.02 -4.75 7.06
N GLU A 231 24.02 -5.46 7.55
CA GLU A 231 23.82 -6.72 8.27
C GLU A 231 22.87 -6.56 9.47
N SER A 232 21.95 -7.50 9.61
CA SER A 232 20.95 -7.51 10.68
C SER A 232 20.73 -8.93 11.18
N PRO A 233 20.61 -9.13 12.50
CA PRO A 233 20.29 -10.43 13.06
C PRO A 233 18.84 -10.88 12.77
N LEU A 234 18.01 -9.97 12.30
CA LEU A 234 16.58 -10.23 12.02
C LEU A 234 16.41 -10.75 10.58
N VAL A 235 15.88 -9.91 9.68
CA VAL A 235 15.61 -10.27 8.29
C VAL A 235 16.71 -9.71 7.40
N GLY A 236 17.48 -10.57 6.75
CA GLY A 236 18.56 -10.17 5.82
C GLY A 236 18.12 -10.14 4.37
N SER A 237 17.05 -10.83 4.02
CA SER A 237 16.47 -10.81 2.67
C SER A 237 14.95 -10.90 2.70
N LEU A 238 14.33 -10.20 1.77
CA LEU A 238 12.89 -10.23 1.51
C LEU A 238 12.65 -10.75 0.10
N ARG A 239 11.69 -11.64 -0.05
CA ARG A 239 11.27 -12.20 -1.33
C ARG A 239 9.78 -11.95 -1.48
N LEU A 240 9.42 -11.19 -2.50
CA LEU A 240 8.03 -11.05 -2.96
C LEU A 240 7.85 -12.00 -4.12
N VAL A 241 7.00 -13.01 -3.96
CA VAL A 241 6.80 -14.06 -4.95
C VAL A 241 5.30 -14.31 -5.14
N GLN A 242 4.95 -14.79 -6.32
CA GLN A 242 3.57 -15.21 -6.60
C GLN A 242 3.48 -16.73 -6.48
N ASP A 243 2.38 -17.25 -5.94
CA ASP A 243 2.13 -18.69 -5.99
C ASP A 243 1.70 -19.10 -7.40
N THR A 244 2.68 -19.53 -8.18
CA THR A 244 2.45 -20.07 -9.54
C THR A 244 2.35 -21.59 -9.55
N SER A 245 2.36 -22.24 -8.37
CA SER A 245 2.38 -23.71 -8.29
C SER A 245 1.09 -24.37 -8.77
N GLY A 246 -0.01 -23.63 -8.82
CA GLY A 246 -1.35 -24.18 -9.14
C GLY A 246 -1.78 -25.26 -8.14
N SER A 247 -1.18 -25.28 -6.94
CA SER A 247 -1.38 -26.33 -5.95
C SER A 247 -2.76 -26.31 -5.33
N GLY A 248 -3.50 -25.21 -5.43
CA GLY A 248 -4.79 -24.99 -4.76
C GLY A 248 -4.67 -25.00 -3.22
N LYS A 249 -3.45 -24.87 -2.68
CA LYS A 249 -3.21 -24.81 -1.24
C LYS A 249 -3.59 -23.47 -0.67
N SER A 250 -4.21 -23.47 0.51
CA SER A 250 -4.48 -22.22 1.24
C SER A 250 -3.19 -21.56 1.75
N ALA A 251 -3.27 -20.27 2.07
CA ALA A 251 -2.18 -19.52 2.70
C ALA A 251 -1.62 -20.25 3.94
N ALA A 252 -2.50 -20.81 4.78
CA ALA A 252 -2.13 -21.57 5.97
C ALA A 252 -1.30 -22.82 5.61
N GLN A 253 -1.69 -23.55 4.56
CA GLN A 253 -0.96 -24.73 4.11
C GLN A 253 0.41 -24.37 3.53
N LEU A 254 0.50 -23.29 2.78
CA LEU A 254 1.77 -22.81 2.19
C LEU A 254 2.76 -22.36 3.28
N ILE A 255 2.28 -21.70 4.33
CA ILE A 255 3.10 -21.31 5.49
C ILE A 255 3.53 -22.57 6.28
N ALA A 256 2.62 -23.51 6.55
CA ALA A 256 2.94 -24.76 7.24
C ALA A 256 3.97 -25.60 6.49
N ASP A 257 3.94 -25.60 5.15
CA ASP A 257 4.91 -26.26 4.29
C ASP A 257 6.26 -25.51 4.18
N GLY A 258 6.40 -24.36 4.84
CA GLY A 258 7.59 -23.51 4.79
C GLY A 258 7.84 -22.89 3.42
N LYS A 259 6.81 -22.73 2.61
CA LYS A 259 6.90 -22.12 1.26
C LYS A 259 6.94 -20.59 1.31
N CYS A 260 6.27 -20.00 2.30
CA CYS A 260 6.30 -18.58 2.58
C CYS A 260 6.32 -18.30 4.08
N SER A 261 6.66 -17.08 4.43
CA SER A 261 6.68 -16.58 5.82
C SER A 261 5.42 -15.80 6.16
N ALA A 262 4.78 -15.24 5.14
CA ALA A 262 3.50 -14.55 5.22
C ALA A 262 2.75 -14.68 3.89
N ALA A 263 1.44 -14.67 3.97
CA ALA A 263 0.55 -14.64 2.82
C ALA A 263 -0.76 -13.97 3.22
N LEU A 264 -1.47 -13.41 2.25
CA LEU A 264 -2.84 -12.97 2.43
C LEU A 264 -3.74 -14.20 2.56
N ASP A 265 -4.56 -14.27 3.60
CA ASP A 265 -5.53 -15.34 3.77
C ASP A 265 -6.92 -14.86 3.34
N GLU A 266 -7.27 -15.16 2.10
CA GLU A 266 -8.58 -14.85 1.53
C GLU A 266 -9.69 -15.81 1.99
N SER A 267 -9.35 -16.92 2.63
CA SER A 267 -10.34 -17.89 3.10
C SER A 267 -10.86 -17.61 4.50
N GLY A 268 -10.08 -16.89 5.32
CA GLY A 268 -10.34 -16.72 6.76
C GLY A 268 -10.17 -18.00 7.58
N GLU A 269 -9.58 -19.07 7.01
CA GLU A 269 -9.46 -20.39 7.65
C GLU A 269 -8.14 -20.60 8.40
N ALA A 270 -7.23 -19.62 8.38
CA ALA A 270 -5.89 -19.74 8.97
C ALA A 270 -5.87 -19.65 10.52
N THR A 271 -6.78 -20.30 11.19
CA THR A 271 -6.97 -20.21 12.66
C THR A 271 -5.82 -20.77 13.49
N SER A 272 -4.94 -21.59 12.89
CA SER A 272 -3.78 -22.18 13.58
C SER A 272 -2.51 -21.34 13.50
N LEU A 273 -2.53 -20.23 12.77
CA LEU A 273 -1.40 -19.32 12.56
C LEU A 273 -1.63 -18.01 13.30
N GLN A 274 -0.55 -17.25 13.47
CA GLN A 274 -0.70 -15.86 13.90
C GLN A 274 -1.28 -15.06 12.75
N THR A 275 -2.50 -14.54 12.93
CA THR A 275 -3.23 -13.74 11.94
C THR A 275 -3.40 -12.32 12.44
N VAL A 276 -3.35 -11.37 11.53
CA VAL A 276 -3.74 -9.97 11.75
C VAL A 276 -4.88 -9.69 10.79
N SER A 277 -6.03 -9.31 11.34
CA SER A 277 -7.20 -8.91 10.56
C SER A 277 -7.35 -7.40 10.63
N TYR A 278 -7.61 -6.79 9.51
CA TYR A 278 -7.87 -5.35 9.40
C TYR A 278 -8.88 -5.09 8.28
N SER A 279 -9.56 -3.95 8.38
CA SER A 279 -10.46 -3.49 7.33
C SER A 279 -9.82 -2.28 6.65
N ASP A 280 -9.47 -2.42 5.38
CA ASP A 280 -8.80 -1.39 4.59
C ASP A 280 -9.73 -0.66 3.62
N THR A 281 -10.82 -1.30 3.23
CA THR A 281 -11.70 -0.82 2.17
C THR A 281 -13.16 -1.04 2.53
N THR A 282 -14.00 -0.07 2.22
CA THR A 282 -15.45 -0.22 2.24
C THR A 282 -16.00 -0.27 0.82
N TRP A 283 -16.56 -1.39 0.44
CA TRP A 283 -17.30 -1.52 -0.80
C TRP A 283 -18.70 -0.92 -0.66
N ALA A 284 -19.12 -0.13 -1.62
CA ALA A 284 -20.41 0.53 -1.60
C ALA A 284 -21.11 0.43 -2.96
N LEU A 285 -22.43 0.26 -2.92
CA LEU A 285 -23.26 0.39 -4.11
C LEU A 285 -23.43 1.88 -4.45
N LEU A 286 -22.91 2.28 -5.59
CA LEU A 286 -22.99 3.64 -6.09
C LEU A 286 -24.01 3.74 -7.23
N PHE A 287 -24.91 4.71 -7.16
CA PHE A 287 -25.86 5.00 -8.23
C PHE A 287 -25.34 6.16 -9.09
N ASN A 288 -25.34 5.98 -10.40
CA ASN A 288 -25.03 7.07 -11.32
C ASN A 288 -26.19 8.09 -11.33
N ALA A 289 -26.03 9.21 -10.65
CA ALA A 289 -26.99 10.29 -10.55
C ALA A 289 -26.73 11.44 -11.54
N ALA A 290 -26.00 11.19 -12.64
CA ALA A 290 -25.75 12.17 -13.67
C ALA A 290 -27.06 12.65 -14.33
N GLU A 291 -27.00 13.81 -14.99
CA GLU A 291 -28.15 14.37 -15.70
C GLU A 291 -28.71 13.39 -16.73
N GLY A 292 -30.02 13.23 -16.75
CA GLY A 292 -30.73 12.25 -17.60
C GLY A 292 -30.82 10.83 -17.02
N SER A 293 -30.15 10.53 -15.92
CA SER A 293 -30.30 9.23 -15.25
C SER A 293 -31.57 9.16 -14.41
N VAL A 294 -32.25 8.03 -14.45
CA VAL A 294 -33.40 7.72 -13.55
C VAL A 294 -32.98 7.83 -12.07
N PHE A 295 -31.70 7.60 -11.77
CA PHE A 295 -31.15 7.70 -10.42
C PHE A 295 -30.84 9.14 -9.95
N GLN A 296 -31.21 10.19 -10.69
CA GLN A 296 -31.29 11.54 -10.13
C GLN A 296 -32.32 11.62 -9.00
N ASN A 297 -33.38 10.80 -9.07
CA ASN A 297 -34.36 10.72 -7.99
C ASN A 297 -33.73 10.11 -6.73
N GLN A 298 -33.55 10.95 -5.71
CA GLN A 298 -32.96 10.53 -4.44
C GLN A 298 -33.77 9.46 -3.72
N GLN A 299 -35.11 9.58 -3.74
CA GLN A 299 -35.99 8.61 -3.07
C GLN A 299 -35.87 7.22 -3.74
N LEU A 300 -35.72 7.19 -5.07
CA LEU A 300 -35.48 5.94 -5.80
C LEU A 300 -34.17 5.28 -5.37
N ARG A 301 -33.09 6.05 -5.27
CA ARG A 301 -31.80 5.52 -4.80
C ARG A 301 -31.91 4.98 -3.39
N GLN A 302 -32.53 5.74 -2.48
CA GLN A 302 -32.74 5.32 -1.09
C GLN A 302 -33.57 4.04 -1.01
N ALA A 303 -34.63 3.94 -1.80
CA ALA A 303 -35.50 2.77 -1.82
C ALA A 303 -34.75 1.52 -2.29
N LEU A 304 -34.04 1.61 -3.43
CA LEU A 304 -33.26 0.50 -3.96
C LEU A 304 -32.13 0.07 -3.02
N ALA A 305 -31.42 1.05 -2.41
CA ALA A 305 -30.39 0.76 -1.40
C ALA A 305 -30.99 0.09 -0.16
N GLY A 306 -32.15 0.53 0.31
CA GLY A 306 -32.86 -0.08 1.43
C GLY A 306 -33.28 -1.52 1.16
N ILE A 307 -33.87 -1.78 0.00
CA ILE A 307 -34.26 -3.14 -0.43
C ILE A 307 -33.05 -4.06 -0.53
N ALA A 308 -31.94 -3.59 -1.14
CA ALA A 308 -30.70 -4.35 -1.22
C ALA A 308 -30.19 -4.70 0.19
N ARG A 309 -30.12 -3.72 1.08
CA ARG A 309 -29.63 -3.89 2.46
C ARG A 309 -30.45 -4.86 3.30
N GLU A 310 -31.76 -4.91 3.10
CA GLU A 310 -32.67 -5.81 3.84
C GLU A 310 -32.61 -7.26 3.35
N ASN A 311 -32.14 -7.51 2.13
CA ASN A 311 -32.27 -8.80 1.47
C ASN A 311 -30.95 -9.39 0.96
N ALA A 312 -29.84 -8.68 1.10
CA ALA A 312 -28.53 -9.16 0.69
C ALA A 312 -27.64 -9.39 1.91
N ASP A 313 -27.06 -10.57 1.98
CA ASP A 313 -26.11 -10.96 3.01
C ASP A 313 -24.68 -10.72 2.53
N VAL A 314 -23.77 -10.59 3.48
CA VAL A 314 -22.33 -10.50 3.20
C VAL A 314 -21.87 -11.79 2.52
N PRO A 315 -21.04 -11.72 1.46
CA PRO A 315 -20.47 -12.91 0.82
C PRO A 315 -19.81 -13.85 1.83
N SER A 316 -19.96 -15.15 1.64
CA SER A 316 -19.47 -16.18 2.56
C SER A 316 -17.94 -16.37 2.54
N SER A 317 -17.22 -15.63 1.71
CA SER A 317 -15.77 -15.78 1.47
C SER A 317 -14.87 -15.46 2.66
N GLY A 318 -15.41 -14.98 3.79
CA GLY A 318 -14.60 -14.61 4.96
C GLY A 318 -13.81 -13.29 4.84
N LEU A 319 -13.73 -12.73 3.63
CA LEU A 319 -13.05 -11.44 3.37
C LEU A 319 -13.93 -10.22 3.67
N TYR A 320 -15.24 -10.41 3.71
CA TYR A 320 -16.19 -9.33 3.83
C TYR A 320 -16.91 -9.35 5.17
N ALA A 321 -17.13 -8.17 5.71
CA ALA A 321 -18.00 -7.95 6.86
C ALA A 321 -19.04 -6.89 6.54
N ALA A 322 -20.21 -6.98 7.14
CA ALA A 322 -21.25 -5.97 6.96
C ALA A 322 -20.75 -4.60 7.45
N ALA A 323 -20.68 -3.65 6.52
CA ALA A 323 -20.21 -2.31 6.84
C ALA A 323 -21.24 -1.57 7.72
N LYS A 324 -20.77 -0.97 8.80
CA LYS A 324 -21.57 -0.11 9.68
C LYS A 324 -21.51 1.37 9.28
N GLY A 325 -20.68 1.73 8.31
CA GLY A 325 -20.48 3.08 7.79
C GLY A 325 -19.59 3.08 6.55
N LEU A 326 -19.34 4.25 5.97
CA LEU A 326 -18.50 4.40 4.79
C LEU A 326 -17.00 4.27 5.09
N VAL A 327 -16.59 4.64 6.30
CA VAL A 327 -15.21 4.52 6.74
C VAL A 327 -15.00 3.14 7.38
N PRO A 328 -13.95 2.39 7.03
CA PRO A 328 -13.64 1.11 7.65
C PRO A 328 -13.46 1.19 9.17
N GLU A 329 -13.68 0.09 9.88
CA GLU A 329 -13.38 0.00 11.32
C GLU A 329 -11.86 0.02 11.54
N GLY A 330 -11.44 0.58 12.69
CA GLY A 330 -10.02 0.65 13.06
C GLY A 330 -9.26 1.82 12.44
N LEU A 331 -9.90 2.63 11.60
CA LEU A 331 -9.26 3.86 11.10
C LEU A 331 -9.25 4.90 12.23
N THR A 332 -8.06 5.40 12.56
CA THR A 332 -7.88 6.42 13.60
C THR A 332 -7.61 7.80 12.99
N VAL A 333 -8.19 8.83 13.60
CA VAL A 333 -7.90 10.24 13.33
C VAL A 333 -7.51 10.88 14.65
N ASP A 334 -6.33 11.50 14.71
CA ASP A 334 -5.77 12.07 15.95
C ASP A 334 -5.69 11.06 17.11
N GLY A 335 -5.40 9.80 16.80
CA GLY A 335 -5.31 8.72 17.79
C GLY A 335 -6.65 8.21 18.33
N LEU A 336 -7.77 8.73 17.82
CA LEU A 336 -9.13 8.30 18.18
C LEU A 336 -9.73 7.45 17.04
N ASP A 337 -10.41 6.38 17.38
CA ASP A 337 -11.17 5.61 16.39
C ASP A 337 -12.25 6.49 15.77
N TYR A 338 -12.21 6.61 14.42
CA TYR A 338 -13.16 7.48 13.70
C TYR A 338 -14.61 7.03 13.90
N ARG A 339 -14.85 5.72 13.92
CA ARG A 339 -16.18 5.17 14.06
C ARG A 339 -16.77 5.41 15.44
N GLU A 340 -15.98 5.29 16.49
CA GLU A 340 -16.40 5.58 17.86
C GLU A 340 -16.76 7.06 18.04
N THR A 341 -16.01 7.93 17.35
CA THR A 341 -16.21 9.39 17.44
C THR A 341 -17.34 9.89 16.54
N ALA A 342 -17.37 9.44 15.27
CA ALA A 342 -18.35 9.92 14.28
C ALA A 342 -19.69 9.19 14.32
N GLY A 343 -19.76 8.05 14.99
CA GLY A 343 -20.96 7.20 15.04
C GLY A 343 -21.21 6.46 13.70
N ASN A 344 -22.43 5.94 13.53
CA ASN A 344 -22.83 5.24 12.31
C ASN A 344 -23.57 6.19 11.37
N PRO A 345 -22.94 6.64 10.27
CA PRO A 345 -23.54 7.58 9.34
C PRO A 345 -24.56 6.95 8.37
N LEU A 346 -24.72 5.62 8.37
CA LEU A 346 -25.65 4.96 7.46
C LEU A 346 -27.09 5.15 7.93
N PRO A 347 -27.94 5.87 7.18
CA PRO A 347 -29.32 6.12 7.57
C PRO A 347 -30.14 4.82 7.54
N THR A 348 -31.06 4.69 8.47
CA THR A 348 -32.11 3.68 8.37
C THR A 348 -33.14 4.16 7.34
N ILE A 349 -33.51 3.30 6.41
CA ILE A 349 -34.53 3.58 5.40
C ILE A 349 -35.76 2.78 5.78
N PRO A 350 -36.77 3.43 6.38
CA PRO A 350 -38.01 2.74 6.77
C PRO A 350 -38.81 2.40 5.51
N GLU A 351 -39.41 1.22 5.48
CA GLU A 351 -40.35 0.75 4.45
C GLU A 351 -39.81 0.99 3.00
N PRO A 352 -38.62 0.46 2.62
CA PRO A 352 -37.98 0.83 1.36
C PRO A 352 -38.82 0.43 0.14
N LYS A 353 -39.64 -0.60 0.24
CA LYS A 353 -40.60 -1.00 -0.81
C LYS A 353 -41.71 0.02 -1.02
N ALA A 354 -42.28 0.57 0.04
CA ALA A 354 -43.27 1.63 -0.05
C ALA A 354 -42.67 2.91 -0.63
N LEU A 355 -41.44 3.23 -0.22
CA LEU A 355 -40.68 4.35 -0.78
C LEU A 355 -40.43 4.17 -2.28
N TYR A 356 -40.09 2.93 -2.73
CA TYR A 356 -39.91 2.61 -4.14
C TYR A 356 -41.21 2.85 -4.94
N LEU A 357 -42.36 2.36 -4.45
CA LEU A 357 -43.63 2.55 -5.13
C LEU A 357 -43.99 4.03 -5.27
N ALA A 358 -43.68 4.84 -4.27
CA ALA A 358 -43.90 6.29 -4.32
C ALA A 358 -42.94 6.97 -5.31
N ALA A 359 -41.65 6.63 -5.26
CA ALA A 359 -40.60 7.20 -6.12
C ALA A 359 -40.80 6.85 -7.60
N ARG A 360 -41.41 5.70 -7.89
CA ARG A 360 -41.64 5.22 -9.25
C ARG A 360 -42.84 5.88 -9.93
N GLN A 361 -43.67 6.65 -9.22
CA GLN A 361 -44.82 7.29 -9.84
C GLN A 361 -44.41 8.19 -11.01
N GLY A 362 -45.01 7.91 -12.20
CA GLY A 362 -44.67 8.62 -13.43
C GLY A 362 -43.48 8.08 -14.21
N MET A 363 -42.81 7.02 -13.73
CA MET A 363 -41.70 6.35 -14.45
C MET A 363 -42.19 5.13 -15.22
N ALA A 364 -41.70 4.94 -16.43
CA ALA A 364 -41.92 3.74 -17.22
C ALA A 364 -40.82 2.69 -16.94
N THR A 365 -41.09 1.42 -17.23
CA THR A 365 -40.08 0.37 -17.11
C THR A 365 -38.92 0.58 -18.11
N SER A 366 -39.20 1.21 -19.25
CA SER A 366 -38.18 1.62 -20.23
C SER A 366 -37.15 2.59 -19.71
N ASP A 367 -37.46 3.37 -18.66
CA ASP A 367 -36.52 4.35 -18.07
C ASP A 367 -35.34 3.66 -17.38
N PHE A 368 -35.48 2.38 -17.07
CA PHE A 368 -34.42 1.51 -16.51
C PHE A 368 -33.68 0.70 -17.56
N SER A 369 -34.04 0.85 -18.85
CA SER A 369 -33.40 0.08 -19.90
C SER A 369 -31.94 0.52 -20.08
N GLY A 370 -31.03 -0.45 -20.25
CA GLY A 370 -29.60 -0.18 -20.40
C GLY A 370 -28.84 0.13 -19.08
N VAL A 371 -29.54 0.05 -17.95
CA VAL A 371 -28.86 0.11 -16.66
C VAL A 371 -28.09 -1.20 -16.43
N THR A 372 -26.81 -1.07 -16.08
CA THR A 372 -25.92 -2.20 -15.80
C THR A 372 -25.30 -2.03 -14.42
N LEU A 373 -25.24 -3.11 -13.66
CA LEU A 373 -24.50 -3.20 -12.42
C LEU A 373 -23.04 -3.58 -12.75
N LEU A 374 -22.12 -2.65 -12.52
CA LEU A 374 -20.70 -2.88 -12.76
C LEU A 374 -20.05 -3.47 -11.51
N LEU A 375 -19.30 -4.53 -11.67
CA LEU A 375 -18.50 -5.15 -10.60
C LEU A 375 -17.02 -5.07 -10.95
N PRO A 376 -16.15 -4.72 -10.00
CA PRO A 376 -14.72 -4.86 -10.21
C PRO A 376 -14.34 -6.33 -10.39
N LYS A 377 -13.47 -6.60 -11.36
CA LYS A 377 -12.89 -7.94 -11.56
C LYS A 377 -12.19 -8.43 -10.30
N ASN A 378 -12.32 -9.70 -10.04
CA ASN A 378 -11.68 -10.39 -8.91
C ASN A 378 -12.09 -9.88 -7.51
N ALA A 379 -13.13 -9.05 -7.41
CA ALA A 379 -13.61 -8.58 -6.11
C ALA A 379 -14.43 -9.63 -5.34
N GLY A 380 -14.79 -10.76 -5.95
CA GLY A 380 -15.60 -11.80 -5.29
C GLY A 380 -17.01 -11.36 -4.90
N LEU A 381 -17.56 -10.32 -5.53
CA LEU A 381 -18.85 -9.72 -5.22
C LEU A 381 -20.01 -10.26 -6.06
N GLY A 382 -19.79 -11.27 -6.89
CA GLY A 382 -20.83 -11.83 -7.80
C GLY A 382 -22.06 -12.34 -7.03
N GLU A 383 -21.85 -13.09 -5.95
CA GLU A 383 -22.94 -13.58 -5.09
C GLU A 383 -23.77 -12.42 -4.50
N LEU A 384 -23.13 -11.36 -4.04
CA LEU A 384 -23.81 -10.18 -3.53
C LEU A 384 -24.62 -9.48 -4.62
N ALA A 385 -24.08 -9.34 -5.82
CA ALA A 385 -24.78 -8.76 -6.97
C ALA A 385 -26.03 -9.55 -7.35
N ASP A 386 -25.95 -10.88 -7.32
CA ASP A 386 -27.08 -11.77 -7.60
C ASP A 386 -28.16 -11.66 -6.53
N GLN A 387 -27.81 -11.57 -5.27
CA GLN A 387 -28.74 -11.35 -4.16
C GLN A 387 -29.45 -10.00 -4.29
N ILE A 388 -28.72 -8.93 -4.59
CA ILE A 388 -29.25 -7.58 -4.80
C ILE A 388 -30.23 -7.58 -5.97
N ASN A 389 -29.85 -8.16 -7.13
CA ASN A 389 -30.72 -8.26 -8.29
C ASN A 389 -32.00 -9.08 -8.00
N SER A 390 -31.85 -10.18 -7.27
CA SER A 390 -32.99 -11.01 -6.87
C SER A 390 -33.97 -10.24 -5.98
N ALA A 391 -33.45 -9.44 -5.05
CA ALA A 391 -34.26 -8.57 -4.19
C ALA A 391 -34.99 -7.51 -5.01
N TRP A 392 -34.29 -6.84 -5.92
CA TRP A 392 -34.92 -5.84 -6.81
C TRP A 392 -35.92 -6.45 -7.77
N GLN A 393 -35.68 -7.64 -8.28
CA GLN A 393 -36.64 -8.36 -9.13
C GLN A 393 -37.91 -8.69 -8.35
N LYS A 394 -37.77 -9.21 -7.14
CA LYS A 394 -38.88 -9.60 -6.27
C LYS A 394 -39.74 -8.40 -5.85
N ASP A 395 -39.09 -7.31 -5.39
CA ASP A 395 -39.82 -6.21 -4.74
C ASP A 395 -40.08 -5.02 -5.66
N CYS A 396 -39.32 -4.89 -6.77
CA CYS A 396 -39.41 -3.77 -7.69
C CYS A 396 -39.74 -4.18 -9.12
N SER A 397 -39.72 -5.46 -9.46
CA SER A 397 -39.79 -5.96 -10.83
C SER A 397 -38.67 -5.38 -11.73
N LEU A 398 -37.50 -5.09 -11.14
CA LEU A 398 -36.30 -4.61 -11.80
C LEU A 398 -35.23 -5.71 -11.76
N PHE A 399 -34.54 -5.88 -12.88
CA PHE A 399 -33.37 -6.75 -12.99
C PHE A 399 -32.36 -6.06 -13.90
N PHE A 400 -31.15 -5.88 -13.41
CA PHE A 400 -30.10 -5.22 -14.17
C PHE A 400 -29.06 -6.25 -14.65
N SER A 401 -28.51 -6.03 -15.85
CA SER A 401 -27.36 -6.80 -16.29
C SER A 401 -26.17 -6.55 -15.37
N VAL A 402 -25.34 -7.58 -15.18
CA VAL A 402 -24.11 -7.49 -14.41
C VAL A 402 -22.95 -7.58 -15.37
N GLU A 403 -21.99 -6.69 -15.24
CA GLU A 403 -20.76 -6.65 -16.05
C GLU A 403 -19.54 -6.52 -15.14
N GLU A 404 -18.54 -7.37 -15.32
CA GLU A 404 -17.26 -7.26 -14.64
C GLU A 404 -16.31 -6.37 -15.44
N VAL A 405 -15.75 -5.34 -14.77
CA VAL A 405 -14.89 -4.29 -15.34
C VAL A 405 -13.51 -4.24 -14.71
#